data_6196b0ab26d80ca95ee1ec4bec7d2478
#
_entry.id   6196b0ab26d80ca95ee1ec4bec7d2478
#
_cell.length_a   1.000
_cell.length_b   1.000
_cell.length_c   1.000
_cell.angle_alpha   90.00
_cell.angle_beta   90.00
_cell.angle_gamma   90.00
#
_symmetry.space_group_name_H-M   'P 1'
#
loop_
_entity.id
_entity.type
_entity.pdbx_description
1 polymer ?
#
loop_
_entity_poly.entity_id
_entity_poly.type
_entity_poly.pdbx_seq_one_letter_code
_entity_poly.pdbx_strand_id
1 'polypeptide(L)'
;VQSNRLSDIKSFYHSKLSSLFSENEINLMLKYLSFKRLNLSSVEYIDSMNILLSESDLLYYNFALKRLLKNEPFQYIIGDVEFYGLELNCDSRALIPRPETEELVDWILSSLDKNTTREIADLCAGSGCIALALKSKIPNAEIIAAELSEEAIALIEENCLKTDLRVIPIKMDVLNDE
;
A
#
# COMPACT_ATOMS: atom_id res chain seq x y z
N VAL A 1 7.44 -26.06 -10.55
CA VAL A 1 6.76 -26.61 -9.38
C VAL A 1 6.14 -27.94 -9.81
N GLN A 2 6.44 -29.06 -9.12
CA GLN A 2 5.94 -30.39 -9.50
C GLN A 2 4.48 -30.64 -9.10
N SER A 3 3.89 -29.72 -8.33
CA SER A 3 2.53 -29.78 -7.83
C SER A 3 1.95 -28.36 -7.74
N ASN A 4 0.64 -28.24 -7.75
CA ASN A 4 -0.08 -26.97 -7.70
C ASN A 4 -0.73 -26.72 -6.32
N ARG A 5 -0.20 -27.29 -5.21
CA ARG A 5 -0.68 -26.99 -3.86
C ARG A 5 -0.02 -25.73 -3.30
N LEU A 6 -0.73 -25.01 -2.44
CA LEU A 6 -0.18 -23.81 -1.78
C LEU A 6 1.06 -24.17 -0.93
N SER A 7 1.09 -25.35 -0.29
CA SER A 7 2.26 -25.86 0.45
C SER A 7 3.52 -25.99 -0.43
N ASP A 8 3.35 -26.38 -1.70
CA ASP A 8 4.47 -26.52 -2.61
C ASP A 8 4.98 -25.15 -3.10
N ILE A 9 4.08 -24.19 -3.29
CA ILE A 9 4.45 -22.80 -3.52
C ILE A 9 5.25 -22.25 -2.34
N LYS A 10 4.80 -22.52 -1.11
CA LYS A 10 5.53 -22.13 0.11
C LYS A 10 6.95 -22.69 0.11
N SER A 11 7.11 -23.98 -0.10
CA SER A 11 8.43 -24.63 -0.16
C SER A 11 9.30 -24.04 -1.28
N PHE A 12 8.70 -23.73 -2.42
CA PHE A 12 9.40 -23.13 -3.56
C PHE A 12 9.87 -21.71 -3.24
N TYR A 13 9.04 -20.87 -2.60
CA TYR A 13 9.42 -19.53 -2.16
C TYR A 13 10.61 -19.58 -1.20
N HIS A 14 10.56 -20.45 -0.19
CA HIS A 14 11.68 -20.65 0.73
C HIS A 14 12.97 -21.05 0.00
N SER A 15 12.88 -21.98 -0.96
CA SER A 15 14.06 -22.41 -1.73
C SER A 15 14.69 -21.31 -2.59
N LYS A 16 13.92 -20.28 -2.97
CA LYS A 16 14.37 -19.19 -3.87
C LYS A 16 14.75 -17.91 -3.13
N LEU A 17 14.10 -17.63 -2.00
CA LEU A 17 14.21 -16.35 -1.31
C LEU A 17 15.04 -16.41 -0.02
N SER A 18 15.42 -17.58 0.46
CA SER A 18 16.15 -17.77 1.73
C SER A 18 17.51 -17.05 1.79
N SER A 19 18.11 -16.71 0.66
CA SER A 19 19.34 -15.91 0.60
C SER A 19 19.09 -14.40 0.71
N LEU A 20 17.86 -13.93 0.55
CA LEU A 20 17.48 -12.52 0.52
C LEU A 20 16.64 -12.10 1.73
N PHE A 21 15.81 -13.01 2.25
CA PHE A 21 14.83 -12.76 3.29
C PHE A 21 14.86 -13.85 4.36
N SER A 22 14.52 -13.49 5.59
CA SER A 22 14.32 -14.45 6.67
C SER A 22 13.10 -15.35 6.42
N GLU A 23 13.05 -16.49 7.11
CA GLU A 23 11.91 -17.40 7.03
C GLU A 23 10.59 -16.73 7.41
N ASN A 24 10.60 -15.86 8.42
CA ASN A 24 9.41 -15.13 8.87
C ASN A 24 8.92 -14.13 7.81
N GLU A 25 9.83 -13.41 7.16
CA GLU A 25 9.46 -12.48 6.08
C GLU A 25 8.86 -13.23 4.89
N ILE A 26 9.45 -14.33 4.46
CA ILE A 26 8.93 -15.16 3.36
C ILE A 26 7.52 -15.67 3.70
N ASN A 27 7.32 -16.18 4.92
CA ASN A 27 6.01 -16.65 5.37
C ASN A 27 4.97 -15.52 5.39
N LEU A 28 5.36 -14.32 5.84
CA LEU A 28 4.48 -13.15 5.89
C LEU A 28 4.09 -12.69 4.48
N MET A 29 5.06 -12.57 3.57
CA MET A 29 4.81 -12.21 2.17
C MET A 29 3.85 -13.18 1.50
N LEU A 30 4.08 -14.49 1.68
CA LEU A 30 3.22 -15.51 1.09
C LEU A 30 1.81 -15.47 1.66
N LYS A 31 1.68 -15.22 2.96
CA LYS A 31 0.39 -15.05 3.64
C LYS A 31 -0.41 -13.88 3.03
N TYR A 32 0.18 -12.70 2.90
CA TYR A 32 -0.49 -11.54 2.31
C TYR A 32 -0.83 -11.73 0.82
N LEU A 33 0.08 -12.33 0.04
CA LEU A 33 -0.21 -12.70 -1.35
C LEU A 33 -1.42 -13.63 -1.44
N SER A 34 -1.52 -14.59 -0.51
CA SER A 34 -2.63 -15.54 -0.47
C SER A 34 -3.94 -14.90 -0.04
N PHE A 35 -3.90 -13.98 0.93
CA PHE A 35 -5.07 -13.20 1.33
C PHE A 35 -5.65 -12.45 0.13
N LYS A 36 -4.79 -11.73 -0.58
CA LYS A 36 -5.21 -10.94 -1.72
C LYS A 36 -5.69 -11.79 -2.90
N ARG A 37 -4.96 -12.85 -3.23
CA ARG A 37 -5.26 -13.66 -4.42
C ARG A 37 -6.42 -14.61 -4.24
N LEU A 38 -6.49 -15.26 -3.07
CA LEU A 38 -7.46 -16.31 -2.79
C LEU A 38 -8.61 -15.82 -1.91
N ASN A 39 -8.61 -14.53 -1.54
CA ASN A 39 -9.60 -13.91 -0.65
C ASN A 39 -9.76 -14.66 0.68
N LEU A 40 -8.64 -15.07 1.28
CA LEU A 40 -8.60 -15.83 2.52
C LEU A 40 -8.47 -14.92 3.74
N SER A 41 -9.17 -15.25 4.80
CA SER A 41 -8.90 -14.72 6.14
C SER A 41 -7.65 -15.37 6.77
N SER A 42 -7.18 -14.80 7.88
CA SER A 42 -6.03 -15.34 8.63
C SER A 42 -6.27 -16.78 9.12
N VAL A 43 -7.51 -17.13 9.47
CA VAL A 43 -7.87 -18.47 9.92
C VAL A 43 -7.88 -19.45 8.75
N GLU A 44 -8.55 -19.09 7.66
CA GLU A 44 -8.63 -19.92 6.47
C GLU A 44 -7.26 -20.20 5.84
N TYR A 45 -6.32 -19.24 5.94
CA TYR A 45 -4.96 -19.44 5.44
C TYR A 45 -4.25 -20.63 6.11
N ILE A 46 -4.48 -20.86 7.41
CA ILE A 46 -3.85 -21.97 8.14
C ILE A 46 -4.30 -23.32 7.55
N ASP A 47 -5.57 -23.43 7.21
CA ASP A 47 -6.17 -24.66 6.67
C ASP A 47 -5.97 -24.79 5.15
N SER A 48 -5.51 -23.72 4.48
CA SER A 48 -5.44 -23.64 3.01
C SER A 48 -4.21 -24.32 2.39
N MET A 49 -3.27 -24.82 3.17
CA MET A 49 -1.99 -25.36 2.66
C MET A 49 -2.16 -26.48 1.63
N ASN A 50 -3.27 -27.22 1.67
CA ASN A 50 -3.57 -28.31 0.73
C ASN A 50 -4.46 -27.89 -0.43
N ILE A 51 -4.84 -26.60 -0.53
CA ILE A 51 -5.66 -26.10 -1.65
C ILE A 51 -4.87 -26.26 -2.96
N LEU A 52 -5.57 -26.76 -3.98
CA LEU A 52 -5.05 -26.83 -5.33
C LEU A 52 -5.26 -25.46 -6.01
N LEU A 53 -4.18 -24.90 -6.49
CA LEU A 53 -4.16 -23.60 -7.18
C LEU A 53 -4.46 -23.78 -8.67
N SER A 54 -5.20 -22.83 -9.24
CA SER A 54 -5.40 -22.74 -10.69
C SER A 54 -4.12 -22.29 -11.41
N GLU A 55 -4.08 -22.43 -12.73
CA GLU A 55 -2.96 -21.91 -13.53
C GLU A 55 -2.79 -20.39 -13.35
N SER A 56 -3.90 -19.64 -13.25
CA SER A 56 -3.84 -18.19 -13.03
C SER A 56 -3.29 -17.83 -11.65
N ASP A 57 -3.53 -18.65 -10.62
CA ASP A 57 -2.95 -18.47 -9.30
C ASP A 57 -1.45 -18.77 -9.33
N LEU A 58 -1.04 -19.85 -9.98
CA LEU A 58 0.37 -20.18 -10.15
C LEU A 58 1.14 -19.07 -10.87
N LEU A 59 0.53 -18.47 -11.90
CA LEU A 59 1.12 -17.31 -12.59
C LEU A 59 1.26 -16.11 -11.65
N TYR A 60 0.24 -15.80 -10.85
CA TYR A 60 0.28 -14.71 -9.88
C TYR A 60 1.45 -14.88 -8.90
N TYR A 61 1.57 -16.04 -8.25
CA TYR A 61 2.69 -16.30 -7.35
C TYR A 61 4.04 -16.25 -8.07
N ASN A 62 4.13 -16.77 -9.28
CA ASN A 62 5.38 -16.75 -10.04
C ASN A 62 5.80 -15.31 -10.42
N PHE A 63 4.85 -14.45 -10.79
CA PHE A 63 5.14 -13.03 -11.04
C PHE A 63 5.59 -12.32 -9.78
N ALA A 64 4.91 -12.52 -8.64
CA ALA A 64 5.33 -11.96 -7.36
C ALA A 64 6.75 -12.42 -6.97
N LEU A 65 7.05 -13.72 -7.10
CA LEU A 65 8.38 -14.26 -6.84
C LEU A 65 9.46 -13.60 -7.70
N LYS A 66 9.20 -13.42 -9.01
CA LYS A 66 10.16 -12.76 -9.91
C LYS A 66 10.46 -11.32 -9.53
N ARG A 67 9.47 -10.59 -9.02
CA ARG A 67 9.62 -9.22 -8.52
C ARG A 67 10.42 -9.20 -7.22
N LEU A 68 10.12 -10.10 -6.28
CA LEU A 68 10.88 -10.26 -5.04
C LEU A 68 12.35 -10.58 -5.27
N LEU A 69 12.66 -11.45 -6.23
CA LEU A 69 14.04 -11.79 -6.63
C LEU A 69 14.80 -10.60 -7.23
N LYS A 70 14.11 -9.55 -7.64
CA LYS A 70 14.69 -8.27 -8.09
C LYS A 70 14.79 -7.23 -6.96
N ASN A 71 14.56 -7.64 -5.71
CA ASN A 71 14.49 -6.75 -4.54
C ASN A 71 13.44 -5.63 -4.66
N GLU A 72 12.37 -5.86 -5.42
CA GLU A 72 11.26 -4.93 -5.45
C GLU A 72 10.54 -4.92 -4.10
N PRO A 73 10.20 -3.75 -3.53
CA PRO A 73 9.49 -3.67 -2.28
C PRO A 73 8.18 -4.47 -2.28
N PHE A 74 7.94 -5.25 -1.24
CA PHE A 74 6.77 -6.13 -1.17
C PHE A 74 5.46 -5.35 -1.28
N GLN A 75 5.38 -4.14 -0.71
CA GLN A 75 4.21 -3.27 -0.79
C GLN A 75 3.85 -2.91 -2.24
N TYR A 76 4.85 -2.69 -3.09
CA TYR A 76 4.60 -2.46 -4.51
C TYR A 76 4.12 -3.72 -5.23
N ILE A 77 4.55 -4.90 -4.79
CA ILE A 77 4.13 -6.18 -5.38
C ILE A 77 2.68 -6.49 -5.01
N ILE A 78 2.32 -6.29 -3.73
CA ILE A 78 0.95 -6.49 -3.25
C ILE A 78 0.01 -5.40 -3.78
N GLY A 79 0.54 -4.18 -3.98
CA GLY A 79 -0.18 -3.05 -4.56
C GLY A 79 -1.06 -2.29 -3.58
N ASP A 80 -1.03 -2.64 -2.29
CA ASP A 80 -1.78 -2.00 -1.23
C ASP A 80 -0.91 -1.76 0.00
N VAL A 81 -1.25 -0.72 0.76
CA VAL A 81 -0.66 -0.42 2.06
C VAL A 81 -1.75 0.13 2.98
N GLU A 82 -1.72 -0.26 4.24
CA GLU A 82 -2.53 0.37 5.28
C GLU A 82 -1.78 1.60 5.81
N PHE A 83 -2.46 2.73 5.91
CA PHE A 83 -1.95 3.96 6.51
C PHE A 83 -3.07 4.68 7.24
N TYR A 84 -2.90 4.91 8.51
CA TYR A 84 -3.85 5.59 9.42
C TYR A 84 -5.28 5.01 9.38
N GLY A 85 -5.37 3.68 9.23
CA GLY A 85 -6.62 2.93 9.10
C GLY A 85 -7.29 3.03 7.71
N LEU A 86 -6.60 3.61 6.72
CA LEU A 86 -7.02 3.64 5.32
C LEU A 86 -6.23 2.59 4.52
N GLU A 87 -6.92 1.87 3.64
CA GLU A 87 -6.26 1.02 2.65
C GLU A 87 -6.01 1.83 1.38
N LEU A 88 -4.73 2.05 1.05
CA LEU A 88 -4.30 2.86 -0.09
C LEU A 88 -3.64 1.99 -1.17
N ASN A 89 -3.79 2.36 -2.44
CA ASN A 89 -2.97 1.83 -3.52
C ASN A 89 -1.51 2.26 -3.32
N CYS A 90 -0.59 1.34 -3.60
CA CYS A 90 0.83 1.55 -3.38
C CYS A 90 1.64 0.93 -4.52
N ASP A 91 2.35 1.75 -5.27
CA ASP A 91 3.26 1.32 -6.33
C ASP A 91 4.44 2.28 -6.50
N SER A 92 5.28 2.07 -7.50
CA SER A 92 6.52 2.81 -7.71
C SER A 92 6.34 4.30 -8.08
N ARG A 93 5.11 4.78 -8.26
CA ARG A 93 4.80 6.20 -8.53
C ARG A 93 5.05 7.11 -7.33
N ALA A 94 5.00 6.54 -6.10
CA ALA A 94 5.23 7.30 -4.88
C ALA A 94 5.97 6.48 -3.83
N LEU A 95 6.59 7.17 -2.86
CA LEU A 95 7.21 6.51 -1.70
C LEU A 95 6.15 5.74 -0.92
N ILE A 96 6.51 4.54 -0.46
CA ILE A 96 5.67 3.73 0.42
C ILE A 96 5.38 4.51 1.70
N PRO A 97 4.12 4.74 2.08
CA PRO A 97 3.78 5.35 3.36
C PRO A 97 4.45 4.64 4.53
N ARG A 98 5.06 5.42 5.45
CA ARG A 98 5.79 4.87 6.58
C ARG A 98 4.96 4.99 7.85
N PRO A 99 4.97 3.97 8.75
CA PRO A 99 4.22 4.02 10.02
C PRO A 99 4.55 5.24 10.88
N GLU A 100 5.82 5.68 10.87
CA GLU A 100 6.27 6.86 11.64
C GLU A 100 5.60 8.16 11.15
N THR A 101 5.12 8.18 9.91
CA THR A 101 4.39 9.32 9.35
C THR A 101 2.98 9.45 9.93
N GLU A 102 2.42 8.39 10.53
CA GLU A 102 1.15 8.45 11.26
C GLU A 102 1.25 9.33 12.50
N GLU A 103 2.42 9.37 13.16
CA GLU A 103 2.67 10.27 14.30
C GLU A 103 2.59 11.75 13.87
N LEU A 104 3.02 12.08 12.64
CA LEU A 104 2.86 13.43 12.09
C LEU A 104 1.37 13.78 11.92
N VAL A 105 0.56 12.86 11.44
CA VAL A 105 -0.90 13.06 11.32
C VAL A 105 -1.51 13.33 12.69
N ASP A 106 -1.16 12.54 13.72
CA ASP A 106 -1.63 12.74 15.10
C ASP A 106 -1.19 14.09 15.66
N TRP A 107 0.04 14.50 15.40
CA TRP A 107 0.54 15.79 15.84
C TRP A 107 -0.21 16.96 15.18
N ILE A 108 -0.43 16.91 13.87
CA ILE A 108 -1.23 17.91 13.16
C ILE A 108 -2.63 17.99 13.79
N LEU A 109 -3.32 16.85 13.92
CA LEU A 109 -4.69 16.79 14.47
C LEU A 109 -4.78 17.34 15.89
N SER A 110 -3.77 17.09 16.73
CA SER A 110 -3.71 17.61 18.11
C SER A 110 -3.47 19.11 18.19
N SER A 111 -2.80 19.68 17.17
CA SER A 111 -2.45 21.10 17.10
C SER A 111 -3.55 21.96 16.51
N LEU A 112 -4.57 21.34 15.91
CA LEU A 112 -5.63 22.04 15.21
C LEU A 112 -6.75 22.46 16.20
N ASP A 113 -7.26 23.70 16.08
CA ASP A 113 -8.47 24.14 16.79
C ASP A 113 -9.72 23.51 16.17
N LYS A 114 -10.58 22.89 16.91
CA LYS A 114 -11.74 22.10 16.43
C LYS A 114 -12.90 22.94 15.87
N ASN A 115 -12.86 24.27 16.02
CA ASN A 115 -14.01 25.14 15.74
C ASN A 115 -13.90 25.96 14.44
N THR A 116 -12.85 25.80 13.63
CA THR A 116 -12.64 26.58 12.43
C THR A 116 -12.71 25.72 11.17
N THR A 117 -13.35 26.25 10.08
CA THR A 117 -13.19 25.70 8.73
C THR A 117 -11.72 25.83 8.33
N ARG A 118 -11.17 24.83 7.67
CA ARG A 118 -9.73 24.77 7.42
C ARG A 118 -9.42 24.54 5.99
N GLU A 119 -8.40 25.23 5.57
CA GLU A 119 -7.65 24.97 4.37
C GLU A 119 -6.29 24.38 4.79
N ILE A 120 -5.93 23.24 4.27
CA ILE A 120 -4.68 22.54 4.59
C ILE A 120 -4.01 22.19 3.27
N ALA A 121 -2.71 22.43 3.17
CA ALA A 121 -1.90 22.00 2.04
C ALA A 121 -0.89 20.94 2.51
N ASP A 122 -0.93 19.77 1.85
CA ASP A 122 0.07 18.71 1.92
C ASP A 122 1.01 18.91 0.73
N LEU A 123 2.24 19.36 1.00
CA LEU A 123 3.23 19.65 -0.02
C LEU A 123 4.14 18.45 -0.26
N CYS A 124 4.39 18.09 -1.51
CA CYS A 124 5.08 16.88 -1.91
C CYS A 124 4.30 15.62 -1.45
N ALA A 125 3.01 15.61 -1.76
CA ALA A 125 2.03 14.69 -1.19
C ALA A 125 2.26 13.21 -1.55
N GLY A 126 3.05 12.89 -2.59
CA GLY A 126 3.36 11.53 -3.02
C GLY A 126 2.09 10.72 -3.31
N SER A 127 1.79 9.71 -2.49
CA SER A 127 0.56 8.91 -2.61
C SER A 127 -0.71 9.61 -2.07
N GLY A 128 -0.57 10.79 -1.46
CA GLY A 128 -1.64 11.50 -0.77
C GLY A 128 -2.00 10.94 0.60
N CYS A 129 -1.18 10.08 1.19
CA CYS A 129 -1.50 9.36 2.42
C CYS A 129 -1.77 10.30 3.60
N ILE A 130 -0.98 11.39 3.77
CA ILE A 130 -1.19 12.38 4.84
C ILE A 130 -2.48 13.17 4.58
N ALA A 131 -2.65 13.70 3.37
CA ALA A 131 -3.84 14.46 2.98
C ALA A 131 -5.13 13.65 3.20
N LEU A 132 -5.15 12.37 2.78
CA LEU A 132 -6.30 11.47 2.95
C LEU A 132 -6.54 11.09 4.41
N ALA A 133 -5.48 10.83 5.18
CA ALA A 133 -5.59 10.58 6.61
C ALA A 133 -6.20 11.78 7.35
N LEU A 134 -5.74 13.00 7.07
CA LEU A 134 -6.31 14.23 7.61
C LEU A 134 -7.78 14.39 7.18
N LYS A 135 -8.09 14.15 5.91
CA LYS A 135 -9.48 14.24 5.38
C LYS A 135 -10.42 13.29 6.08
N SER A 136 -9.96 12.08 6.41
CA SER A 136 -10.77 11.09 7.14
C SER A 136 -11.16 11.55 8.56
N LYS A 137 -10.33 12.38 9.19
CA LYS A 137 -10.53 12.88 10.56
C LYS A 137 -11.17 14.27 10.60
N ILE A 138 -11.01 15.05 9.53
CA ILE A 138 -11.56 16.41 9.41
C ILE A 138 -12.34 16.52 8.10
N PRO A 139 -13.51 15.88 7.98
CA PRO A 139 -14.24 15.75 6.73
C PRO A 139 -14.67 17.11 6.11
N ASN A 140 -14.81 18.16 6.94
CA ASN A 140 -15.18 19.51 6.51
C ASN A 140 -13.98 20.37 6.06
N ALA A 141 -12.74 19.88 6.24
CA ALA A 141 -11.57 20.64 5.76
C ALA A 141 -11.46 20.57 4.24
N GLU A 142 -11.02 21.66 3.62
CA GLU A 142 -10.51 21.66 2.26
C GLU A 142 -9.02 21.29 2.31
N ILE A 143 -8.63 20.22 1.62
CA ILE A 143 -7.27 19.72 1.67
C ILE A 143 -6.72 19.65 0.25
N ILE A 144 -5.66 20.40 0.01
CA ILE A 144 -4.89 20.40 -1.23
C ILE A 144 -3.73 19.41 -1.08
N ALA A 145 -3.53 18.55 -2.06
CA ALA A 145 -2.39 17.64 -2.17
C ALA A 145 -1.52 18.11 -3.35
N ALA A 146 -0.47 18.87 -3.05
CA ALA A 146 0.44 19.42 -4.05
C ALA A 146 1.56 18.43 -4.35
N GLU A 147 1.74 18.07 -5.61
CA GLU A 147 2.73 17.09 -6.06
C GLU A 147 3.27 17.49 -7.44
N LEU A 148 4.56 17.24 -7.68
CA LEU A 148 5.22 17.56 -8.94
C LEU A 148 4.99 16.47 -10.01
N SER A 149 5.01 15.18 -9.60
CA SER A 149 4.89 14.04 -10.51
C SER A 149 3.44 13.81 -10.93
N GLU A 150 3.16 13.85 -12.22
CA GLU A 150 1.82 13.53 -12.77
C GLU A 150 1.41 12.08 -12.46
N GLU A 151 2.37 11.16 -12.42
CA GLU A 151 2.10 9.78 -12.06
C GLU A 151 1.68 9.64 -10.59
N ALA A 152 2.31 10.40 -9.69
CA ALA A 152 1.93 10.42 -8.28
C ALA A 152 0.57 11.11 -8.07
N ILE A 153 0.26 12.18 -8.84
CA ILE A 153 -1.06 12.81 -8.85
C ILE A 153 -2.14 11.79 -9.23
N ALA A 154 -1.91 11.02 -10.30
CA ALA A 154 -2.84 9.96 -10.69
C ALA A 154 -3.04 8.92 -9.56
N LEU A 155 -1.98 8.59 -8.81
CA LEU A 155 -2.09 7.71 -7.64
C LEU A 155 -2.93 8.34 -6.52
N ILE A 156 -2.81 9.66 -6.27
CA ILE A 156 -3.67 10.38 -5.31
C ILE A 156 -5.14 10.26 -5.73
N GLU A 157 -5.45 10.48 -7.01
CA GLU A 157 -6.81 10.37 -7.53
C GLU A 157 -7.38 8.95 -7.37
N GLU A 158 -6.59 7.92 -7.67
CA GLU A 158 -6.95 6.53 -7.44
C GLU A 158 -7.23 6.25 -5.95
N ASN A 159 -6.41 6.82 -5.05
CA ASN A 159 -6.57 6.67 -3.61
C ASN A 159 -7.81 7.43 -3.09
N CYS A 160 -8.13 8.58 -3.65
CA CYS A 160 -9.39 9.28 -3.38
C CYS A 160 -10.60 8.40 -3.72
N LEU A 161 -10.57 7.75 -4.89
CA LEU A 161 -11.65 6.86 -5.33
C LEU A 161 -11.75 5.61 -4.43
N LYS A 162 -10.63 5.02 -4.07
CA LYS A 162 -10.59 3.81 -3.23
C LYS A 162 -11.11 4.05 -1.82
N THR A 163 -10.81 5.21 -1.25
CA THR A 163 -11.19 5.57 0.13
C THR A 163 -12.53 6.30 0.25
N ASP A 164 -13.14 6.69 -0.87
CA ASP A 164 -14.31 7.59 -0.94
C ASP A 164 -14.06 8.94 -0.22
N LEU A 165 -12.81 9.39 -0.20
CA LEU A 165 -12.40 10.67 0.37
C LEU A 165 -12.02 11.65 -0.75
N ARG A 166 -12.26 12.95 -0.51
CA ARG A 166 -11.93 14.00 -1.48
C ARG A 166 -10.85 14.92 -0.94
N VAL A 167 -9.69 14.89 -1.57
CA VAL A 167 -8.66 15.94 -1.50
C VAL A 167 -8.53 16.57 -2.88
N ILE A 168 -7.88 17.72 -3.00
CA ILE A 168 -7.69 18.46 -4.26
C ILE A 168 -6.24 18.24 -4.71
N PRO A 169 -5.97 17.29 -5.63
CA PRO A 169 -4.62 17.12 -6.15
C PRO A 169 -4.31 18.28 -7.11
N ILE A 170 -3.14 18.88 -6.95
CA ILE A 170 -2.63 19.91 -7.86
C ILE A 170 -1.20 19.59 -8.27
N LYS A 171 -0.88 19.87 -9.54
CA LYS A 171 0.52 19.85 -9.99
C LYS A 171 1.20 21.13 -9.55
N MET A 172 2.25 21.00 -8.76
CA MET A 172 2.99 22.15 -8.24
C MET A 172 4.47 21.78 -8.01
N ASP A 173 5.35 22.64 -8.49
CA ASP A 173 6.76 22.66 -8.10
C ASP A 173 6.95 23.62 -6.94
N VAL A 174 6.96 23.12 -5.72
CA VAL A 174 7.04 23.95 -4.50
C VAL A 174 8.33 24.79 -4.39
N LEU A 175 9.32 24.57 -5.26
CA LEU A 175 10.55 25.34 -5.30
C LEU A 175 10.54 26.46 -6.36
N ASN A 176 9.70 26.36 -7.38
CA ASN A 176 9.73 27.24 -8.56
C ASN A 176 8.37 27.87 -8.89
N ASP A 177 7.26 27.32 -8.41
CA ASP A 177 5.93 27.92 -8.62
C ASP A 177 5.66 28.99 -7.54
N GLU A 178 5.11 30.17 -7.96
CA GLU A 178 4.71 31.28 -7.10
C GLU A 178 3.23 31.20 -6.70
#